data_507850e0cf7f01949b891f78defa685a
#
_entry.id   507850e0cf7f01949b891f78defa685a
#
_cell.length_a   1.000
_cell.length_b   1.000
_cell.length_c   1.000
_cell.angle_alpha   90.00
_cell.angle_beta   90.00
_cell.angle_gamma   90.00
#
_symmetry.space_group_name_H-M   'P 1'
#
loop_
_entity.id
_entity.type
_entity.pdbx_description
1 polymer ?
#
loop_
_entity_poly.entity_id
_entity_poly.type
_entity_poly.pdbx_seq_one_letter_code
_entity_poly.pdbx_strand_id
1 'polypeptide(L)'
;MESYDIAIIGAGFVGSSLAKHLRSRYEVVALDVNPNPPLLKDVDVEHRVCDIRHYDALKEKMGKPKVVVHTAIIQIPAINEIKEQAYEVNVLGTHNICEVVKETSETLGLILTGSWHVFGEREYKGTVDVSFGYRPDKVEKRARLYVISKMLQEGTVRFYDSIVSEKTYTIIRLGTVLGENMPEKTAANLFITNGLRGRPVTPYKHTMHRPMLYLYIDDLCRVFGEYIDQIISGKLVGSDSNGGIYNLFYPKPITILELAETVKEAISKHTQGKIVPKIEIVDKNLPVLFSPEEKHTLNADIGKTLNFFGIKGLKSPREAIFDIVGKRCDK
;
A
#
# COMPACT_ATOMS: atom_id res chain seq x y z
N MET A 1 -6.87 -29.27 -7.87
CA MET A 1 -6.74 -27.95 -7.18
C MET A 1 -7.91 -27.09 -7.65
N GLU A 2 -8.50 -26.37 -6.74
CA GLU A 2 -9.64 -25.47 -7.02
C GLU A 2 -9.19 -24.30 -7.91
N SER A 3 -10.10 -23.78 -8.71
CA SER A 3 -9.85 -22.68 -9.63
C SER A 3 -10.51 -21.42 -9.10
N TYR A 4 -9.81 -20.30 -9.15
CA TYR A 4 -10.28 -18.97 -8.74
C TYR A 4 -9.96 -17.96 -9.82
N ASP A 5 -10.69 -16.85 -9.85
CA ASP A 5 -10.29 -15.73 -10.68
C ASP A 5 -9.09 -15.02 -10.05
N ILE A 6 -9.12 -14.79 -8.73
CA ILE A 6 -8.12 -14.00 -8.02
C ILE A 6 -7.70 -14.66 -6.71
N ALA A 7 -6.38 -14.76 -6.49
CA ALA A 7 -5.81 -15.04 -5.18
C ALA A 7 -5.17 -13.76 -4.60
N ILE A 8 -5.61 -13.36 -3.40
CA ILE A 8 -5.02 -12.25 -2.66
C ILE A 8 -4.17 -12.80 -1.53
N ILE A 9 -2.87 -12.56 -1.58
CA ILE A 9 -1.91 -13.02 -0.60
C ILE A 9 -1.61 -11.91 0.39
N GLY A 10 -2.06 -12.09 1.64
CA GLY A 10 -2.08 -11.10 2.72
C GLY A 10 -3.46 -10.47 2.89
N ALA A 11 -4.15 -10.80 3.99
CA ALA A 11 -5.47 -10.27 4.35
C ALA A 11 -5.40 -9.11 5.36
N GLY A 12 -4.37 -8.28 5.27
CA GLY A 12 -4.26 -7.01 6.00
C GLY A 12 -5.21 -5.94 5.43
N PHE A 13 -4.98 -4.69 5.79
CA PHE A 13 -5.85 -3.57 5.37
C PHE A 13 -6.05 -3.48 3.85
N VAL A 14 -4.95 -3.51 3.08
CA VAL A 14 -5.03 -3.42 1.61
C VAL A 14 -5.65 -4.67 1.01
N GLY A 15 -5.17 -5.85 1.38
CA GLY A 15 -5.66 -7.12 0.80
C GLY A 15 -7.13 -7.38 1.10
N SER A 16 -7.58 -7.13 2.33
CA SER A 16 -9.00 -7.26 2.70
C SER A 16 -9.89 -6.26 1.96
N SER A 17 -9.41 -5.03 1.74
CA SER A 17 -10.15 -4.02 0.99
C SER A 17 -10.29 -4.41 -0.49
N LEU A 18 -9.22 -4.96 -1.09
CA LEU A 18 -9.25 -5.50 -2.44
C LEU A 18 -10.18 -6.71 -2.54
N ALA A 19 -10.10 -7.67 -1.61
CA ALA A 19 -10.99 -8.83 -1.58
C ALA A 19 -12.46 -8.41 -1.56
N LYS A 20 -12.80 -7.48 -0.66
CA LYS A 20 -14.14 -6.92 -0.55
C LYS A 20 -14.61 -6.21 -1.82
N HIS A 21 -13.74 -5.50 -2.49
CA HIS A 21 -14.06 -4.78 -3.73
C HIS A 21 -14.26 -5.73 -4.92
N LEU A 22 -13.39 -6.74 -5.03
CA LEU A 22 -13.33 -7.62 -6.19
C LEU A 22 -14.37 -8.74 -6.16
N ARG A 23 -14.80 -9.22 -4.98
CA ARG A 23 -15.74 -10.34 -4.82
C ARG A 23 -17.09 -10.16 -5.52
N SER A 24 -17.49 -8.95 -5.85
CA SER A 24 -18.73 -8.69 -6.58
C SER A 24 -18.66 -9.06 -8.06
N ARG A 25 -17.44 -9.25 -8.58
CA ARG A 25 -17.17 -9.53 -10.00
C ARG A 25 -16.37 -10.80 -10.24
N TYR A 26 -15.68 -11.31 -9.22
CA TYR A 26 -14.72 -12.40 -9.32
C TYR A 26 -14.84 -13.39 -8.18
N GLU A 27 -14.49 -14.64 -8.44
CA GLU A 27 -14.23 -15.64 -7.40
C GLU A 27 -12.87 -15.34 -6.77
N VAL A 28 -12.90 -14.92 -5.51
CA VAL A 28 -11.70 -14.46 -4.78
C VAL A 28 -11.39 -15.41 -3.64
N VAL A 29 -10.14 -15.85 -3.56
CA VAL A 29 -9.57 -16.50 -2.37
C VAL A 29 -8.55 -15.58 -1.70
N ALA A 30 -8.60 -15.45 -0.37
CA ALA A 30 -7.62 -14.71 0.42
C ALA A 30 -6.75 -15.66 1.24
N LEU A 31 -5.44 -15.46 1.23
CA LEU A 31 -4.47 -16.25 2.00
C LEU A 31 -3.79 -15.35 3.03
N ASP A 32 -3.76 -15.79 4.29
CA ASP A 32 -3.05 -15.09 5.36
C ASP A 32 -2.59 -16.09 6.44
N VAL A 33 -1.56 -15.75 7.20
CA VAL A 33 -1.16 -16.55 8.38
C VAL A 33 -2.14 -16.41 9.56
N ASN A 34 -2.89 -15.31 9.60
CA ASN A 34 -3.91 -15.08 10.63
C ASN A 34 -5.15 -15.94 10.31
N PRO A 35 -5.54 -16.88 11.17
CA PRO A 35 -6.72 -17.71 10.94
C PRO A 35 -8.04 -16.94 10.94
N ASN A 36 -8.07 -15.73 11.50
CA ASN A 36 -9.27 -14.91 11.64
C ASN A 36 -8.95 -13.45 11.28
N PRO A 37 -8.73 -13.10 10.00
CA PRO A 37 -8.47 -11.73 9.60
C PRO A 37 -9.67 -10.84 9.93
N PRO A 38 -9.52 -9.84 10.82
CA PRO A 38 -10.67 -9.10 11.35
C PRO A 38 -11.43 -8.32 10.27
N LEU A 39 -10.76 -7.93 9.21
CA LEU A 39 -11.36 -7.18 8.10
C LEU A 39 -12.08 -8.05 7.07
N LEU A 40 -11.96 -9.39 7.16
CA LEU A 40 -12.70 -10.35 6.34
C LEU A 40 -13.84 -11.04 7.09
N LYS A 41 -14.02 -10.80 8.41
CA LYS A 41 -14.97 -11.51 9.26
C LYS A 41 -16.40 -11.60 8.70
N ASP A 42 -16.89 -10.50 8.10
CA ASP A 42 -18.24 -10.39 7.55
C ASP A 42 -18.23 -10.21 6.04
N VAL A 43 -17.17 -10.70 5.40
CA VAL A 43 -16.99 -10.62 3.95
C VAL A 43 -17.11 -12.03 3.37
N ASP A 44 -18.02 -12.20 2.43
CA ASP A 44 -18.20 -13.46 1.70
C ASP A 44 -17.04 -13.64 0.69
N VAL A 45 -15.90 -14.06 1.22
CA VAL A 45 -14.65 -14.38 0.51
C VAL A 45 -14.04 -15.58 1.18
N GLU A 46 -13.68 -16.58 0.39
CA GLU A 46 -12.96 -17.73 0.93
C GLU A 46 -11.62 -17.29 1.52
N HIS A 47 -11.36 -17.73 2.74
CA HIS A 47 -10.08 -17.46 3.42
C HIS A 47 -9.38 -18.78 3.77
N ARG A 48 -8.08 -18.84 3.49
CA ARG A 48 -7.20 -19.97 3.79
C ARG A 48 -6.01 -19.54 4.62
N VAL A 49 -5.75 -20.30 5.68
CA VAL A 49 -4.54 -20.10 6.49
C VAL A 49 -3.33 -20.61 5.71
N CYS A 50 -2.38 -19.71 5.44
CA CYS A 50 -1.21 -20.03 4.65
C CYS A 50 -0.02 -19.18 5.07
N ASP A 51 1.12 -19.83 5.31
CA ASP A 51 2.41 -19.16 5.46
C ASP A 51 3.17 -19.28 4.14
N ILE A 52 3.43 -18.13 3.51
CA ILE A 52 4.08 -18.03 2.20
C ILE A 52 5.55 -18.50 2.19
N ARG A 53 6.14 -18.72 3.36
CA ARG A 53 7.50 -19.29 3.49
C ARG A 53 7.53 -20.78 3.11
N HIS A 54 6.39 -21.46 3.17
CA HIS A 54 6.25 -22.88 2.87
C HIS A 54 5.70 -23.07 1.46
N TYR A 55 6.60 -23.35 0.52
CA TYR A 55 6.30 -23.44 -0.91
C TYR A 55 5.15 -24.41 -1.25
N ASP A 56 5.22 -25.67 -0.78
CA ASP A 56 4.22 -26.69 -1.10
C ASP A 56 2.83 -26.32 -0.54
N ALA A 57 2.78 -25.80 0.69
CA ALA A 57 1.56 -25.34 1.31
C ALA A 57 0.98 -24.13 0.56
N LEU A 58 1.82 -23.19 0.15
CA LEU A 58 1.41 -22.05 -0.66
C LEU A 58 0.80 -22.51 -1.98
N LYS A 59 1.47 -23.41 -2.70
CA LYS A 59 1.00 -23.95 -3.99
C LYS A 59 -0.34 -24.66 -3.86
N GLU A 60 -0.51 -25.51 -2.82
CA GLU A 60 -1.76 -26.18 -2.53
C GLU A 60 -2.89 -25.20 -2.20
N LYS A 61 -2.63 -24.28 -1.26
CA LYS A 61 -3.64 -23.35 -0.72
C LYS A 61 -4.04 -22.24 -1.70
N MET A 62 -3.13 -21.81 -2.56
CA MET A 62 -3.41 -20.83 -3.59
C MET A 62 -4.31 -21.36 -4.69
N GLY A 63 -4.25 -22.68 -4.99
CA GLY A 63 -4.98 -23.28 -6.08
C GLY A 63 -4.51 -22.78 -7.44
N LYS A 64 -5.45 -22.54 -8.35
CA LYS A 64 -5.18 -22.12 -9.74
C LYS A 64 -5.87 -20.80 -10.07
N PRO A 65 -5.42 -19.68 -9.49
CA PRO A 65 -6.01 -18.38 -9.79
C PRO A 65 -5.55 -17.87 -11.15
N LYS A 66 -6.39 -17.07 -11.81
CA LYS A 66 -6.00 -16.34 -13.04
C LYS A 66 -5.04 -15.18 -12.71
N VAL A 67 -5.25 -14.49 -11.60
CA VAL A 67 -4.39 -13.37 -11.16
C VAL A 67 -4.06 -13.51 -9.68
N VAL A 68 -2.79 -13.30 -9.34
CA VAL A 68 -2.31 -13.24 -7.96
C VAL A 68 -2.02 -11.80 -7.57
N VAL A 69 -2.57 -11.33 -6.45
CA VAL A 69 -2.25 -10.04 -5.86
C VAL A 69 -1.47 -10.24 -4.56
N HIS A 70 -0.21 -9.83 -4.56
CA HIS A 70 0.68 -9.98 -3.41
C HIS A 70 0.72 -8.71 -2.55
N THR A 71 0.08 -8.77 -1.39
CA THR A 71 0.03 -7.70 -0.39
C THR A 71 0.71 -8.08 0.93
N ALA A 72 1.08 -9.37 1.10
CA ALA A 72 1.68 -9.85 2.34
C ALA A 72 3.05 -9.20 2.60
N ILE A 73 3.22 -8.68 3.81
CA ILE A 73 4.45 -8.04 4.26
C ILE A 73 4.51 -7.92 5.77
N ILE A 74 5.63 -8.17 6.37
CA ILE A 74 5.95 -7.72 7.72
C ILE A 74 6.53 -6.31 7.62
N GLN A 75 5.78 -5.33 8.14
CA GLN A 75 6.13 -3.92 8.04
C GLN A 75 6.54 -3.32 9.40
N ILE A 76 6.84 -2.04 9.41
CA ILE A 76 7.16 -1.27 10.62
C ILE A 76 5.94 -1.25 11.57
N PRO A 77 6.12 -1.45 12.92
CA PRO A 77 7.40 -1.60 13.61
C PRO A 77 7.95 -3.04 13.64
N ALA A 78 7.11 -4.05 13.39
CA ALA A 78 7.42 -5.48 13.60
C ALA A 78 8.70 -5.92 12.87
N ILE A 79 8.97 -5.41 11.67
CA ILE A 79 10.20 -5.76 10.91
C ILE A 79 11.49 -5.47 11.69
N ASN A 80 11.48 -4.49 12.59
CA ASN A 80 12.65 -4.15 13.41
C ASN A 80 12.82 -5.06 14.64
N GLU A 81 11.75 -5.77 15.01
CA GLU A 81 11.71 -6.66 16.16
C GLU A 81 12.01 -8.11 15.75
N ILE A 82 11.41 -8.58 14.65
CA ILE A 82 11.52 -9.94 14.13
C ILE A 82 12.21 -9.96 12.75
N LYS A 83 13.44 -9.48 12.68
CA LYS A 83 14.16 -9.17 11.43
C LYS A 83 14.31 -10.39 10.51
N GLU A 84 14.78 -11.52 11.05
CA GLU A 84 14.98 -12.75 10.29
C GLU A 84 13.68 -13.25 9.67
N GLN A 85 12.65 -13.43 10.50
CA GLN A 85 11.33 -13.82 10.03
C GLN A 85 10.77 -12.83 9.00
N ALA A 86 11.02 -11.53 9.19
CA ALA A 86 10.58 -10.52 8.24
C ALA A 86 11.26 -10.66 6.87
N TYR A 87 12.55 -11.01 6.82
CA TYR A 87 13.22 -11.32 5.56
C TYR A 87 12.70 -12.60 4.92
N GLU A 88 12.48 -13.65 5.72
CA GLU A 88 11.87 -14.89 5.22
C GLU A 88 10.51 -14.63 4.58
N VAL A 89 9.63 -13.90 5.26
CA VAL A 89 8.30 -13.58 4.73
C VAL A 89 8.40 -12.63 3.54
N ASN A 90 9.10 -11.50 3.70
CA ASN A 90 9.08 -10.44 2.69
C ASN A 90 9.88 -10.79 1.44
N VAL A 91 10.97 -11.57 1.55
CA VAL A 91 11.87 -11.87 0.43
C VAL A 91 11.66 -13.29 -0.06
N LEU A 92 11.89 -14.29 0.79
CA LEU A 92 11.73 -15.70 0.40
C LEU A 92 10.25 -16.01 0.07
N GLY A 93 9.31 -15.50 0.87
CA GLY A 93 7.88 -15.64 0.57
C GLY A 93 7.49 -15.03 -0.78
N THR A 94 8.06 -13.88 -1.15
CA THR A 94 7.83 -13.29 -2.49
C THR A 94 8.41 -14.17 -3.59
N HIS A 95 9.61 -14.71 -3.39
CA HIS A 95 10.20 -15.68 -4.32
C HIS A 95 9.28 -16.90 -4.52
N ASN A 96 8.80 -17.49 -3.44
CA ASN A 96 7.88 -18.64 -3.49
C ASN A 96 6.61 -18.33 -4.28
N ILE A 97 6.01 -17.15 -4.06
CA ILE A 97 4.84 -16.72 -4.82
C ILE A 97 5.17 -16.64 -6.32
N CYS A 98 6.30 -16.03 -6.68
CA CYS A 98 6.71 -15.90 -8.07
C CYS A 98 6.93 -17.27 -8.74
N GLU A 99 7.55 -18.24 -8.03
CA GLU A 99 7.72 -19.60 -8.53
C GLU A 99 6.38 -20.31 -8.74
N VAL A 100 5.46 -20.25 -7.76
CA VAL A 100 4.13 -20.84 -7.90
C VAL A 100 3.36 -20.23 -9.08
N VAL A 101 3.43 -18.89 -9.24
CA VAL A 101 2.82 -18.21 -10.41
C VAL A 101 3.44 -18.68 -11.72
N LYS A 102 4.76 -18.81 -11.80
CA LYS A 102 5.48 -19.30 -12.98
C LYS A 102 5.01 -20.72 -13.36
N GLU A 103 4.87 -21.62 -12.38
CA GLU A 103 4.54 -23.01 -12.60
C GLU A 103 3.03 -23.28 -12.85
N THR A 104 2.15 -22.36 -12.44
CA THR A 104 0.70 -22.53 -12.58
C THR A 104 0.25 -22.06 -13.95
N SER A 105 -0.06 -23.00 -14.86
CA SER A 105 -0.41 -22.68 -16.26
C SER A 105 -1.63 -21.76 -16.42
N GLU A 106 -2.59 -21.86 -15.50
CA GLU A 106 -3.83 -21.07 -15.50
C GLU A 106 -3.61 -19.61 -15.05
N THR A 107 -2.50 -19.35 -14.36
CA THR A 107 -2.19 -17.98 -13.85
C THR A 107 -1.63 -17.12 -14.97
N LEU A 108 -2.28 -15.99 -15.20
CA LEU A 108 -1.95 -15.02 -16.24
C LEU A 108 -1.02 -13.91 -15.73
N GLY A 109 -1.03 -13.63 -14.42
CA GLY A 109 -0.18 -12.58 -13.88
C GLY A 109 -0.13 -12.47 -12.36
N LEU A 110 0.89 -11.70 -11.92
CA LEU A 110 1.17 -11.32 -10.54
C LEU A 110 1.22 -9.80 -10.42
N ILE A 111 0.53 -9.25 -9.43
CA ILE A 111 0.61 -7.84 -9.05
C ILE A 111 1.19 -7.72 -7.65
N LEU A 112 2.38 -7.15 -7.54
CA LEU A 112 3.02 -6.83 -6.24
C LEU A 112 2.61 -5.42 -5.79
N THR A 113 2.17 -5.28 -4.55
CA THR A 113 2.07 -3.99 -3.89
C THR A 113 3.46 -3.49 -3.47
N GLY A 114 4.05 -2.61 -4.27
CA GLY A 114 5.28 -1.89 -3.96
C GLY A 114 5.06 -0.74 -2.97
N SER A 115 6.06 0.12 -2.80
CA SER A 115 6.00 1.25 -1.87
C SER A 115 6.75 2.46 -2.41
N TRP A 116 6.17 3.65 -2.28
CA TRP A 116 6.83 4.92 -2.60
C TRP A 116 8.09 5.18 -1.75
N HIS A 117 8.20 4.57 -0.56
CA HIS A 117 9.36 4.73 0.32
C HIS A 117 10.67 4.24 -0.32
N VAL A 118 10.63 3.45 -1.39
CA VAL A 118 11.82 3.03 -2.11
C VAL A 118 12.59 4.21 -2.74
N PHE A 119 11.92 5.33 -2.95
CA PHE A 119 12.53 6.59 -3.44
C PHE A 119 13.28 7.38 -2.36
N GLY A 120 13.19 6.97 -1.10
CA GLY A 120 13.60 7.79 0.04
C GLY A 120 12.51 8.76 0.50
N GLU A 121 12.80 9.55 1.51
CA GLU A 121 11.85 10.50 2.13
C GLU A 121 12.38 11.95 2.12
N ARG A 122 13.58 12.19 1.59
CA ARG A 122 14.27 13.50 1.63
C ARG A 122 15.31 13.67 0.54
N GLU A 123 15.77 14.92 0.37
CA GLU A 123 16.84 15.29 -0.55
C GLU A 123 16.52 14.90 -2.00
N TYR A 124 15.30 15.11 -2.44
CA TYR A 124 14.91 14.81 -3.81
C TYR A 124 15.59 15.74 -4.79
N LYS A 125 16.00 15.17 -5.94
CA LYS A 125 16.53 15.91 -7.08
C LYS A 125 15.85 15.42 -8.35
N GLY A 126 15.26 16.35 -9.08
CA GLY A 126 14.50 16.02 -10.30
C GLY A 126 13.11 15.44 -10.01
N THR A 127 12.54 14.83 -11.03
CA THR A 127 11.19 14.26 -11.00
C THR A 127 11.21 12.84 -10.41
N VAL A 128 10.33 12.57 -9.46
CA VAL A 128 10.13 11.24 -8.86
C VAL A 128 9.07 10.51 -9.67
N ASP A 129 9.50 9.83 -10.72
CA ASP A 129 8.69 8.95 -11.58
C ASP A 129 9.03 7.46 -11.34
N VAL A 130 8.60 6.58 -12.23
CA VAL A 130 8.87 5.13 -12.13
C VAL A 130 10.35 4.77 -12.31
N SER A 131 11.13 5.62 -12.97
CA SER A 131 12.58 5.45 -13.23
C SER A 131 13.45 5.97 -12.08
N PHE A 132 12.86 6.70 -11.13
CA PHE A 132 13.61 7.23 -9.98
C PHE A 132 14.21 6.09 -9.15
N GLY A 133 15.52 6.15 -8.94
CA GLY A 133 16.29 5.07 -8.32
C GLY A 133 15.94 4.80 -6.86
N TYR A 134 16.34 3.64 -6.37
CA TYR A 134 16.20 3.25 -4.97
C TYR A 134 17.13 4.03 -4.05
N ARG A 135 16.61 4.51 -2.91
CA ARG A 135 17.36 5.36 -1.98
C ARG A 135 17.10 4.96 -0.51
N PRO A 136 17.49 3.75 -0.08
CA PRO A 136 17.19 3.22 1.26
C PRO A 136 17.93 3.96 2.39
N ASP A 137 18.99 4.70 2.06
CA ASP A 137 19.76 5.54 2.99
C ASP A 137 19.08 6.91 3.26
N LYS A 138 18.10 7.30 2.44
CA LYS A 138 17.37 8.56 2.54
C LYS A 138 16.03 8.47 3.28
N VAL A 139 15.81 7.38 4.01
CA VAL A 139 14.63 7.20 4.89
C VAL A 139 15.02 7.30 6.35
N GLU A 140 14.02 7.43 7.23
CA GLU A 140 14.26 7.31 8.67
C GLU A 140 14.89 5.96 9.02
N LYS A 141 15.78 5.96 10.02
CA LYS A 141 16.48 4.75 10.46
C LYS A 141 15.54 3.56 10.70
N ARG A 142 14.38 3.80 11.32
CA ARG A 142 13.37 2.77 11.61
C ARG A 142 12.72 2.17 10.35
N ALA A 143 12.77 2.86 9.22
CA ALA A 143 12.14 2.44 7.97
C ALA A 143 13.11 1.70 7.03
N ARG A 144 14.42 1.69 7.31
CA ARG A 144 15.42 1.14 6.38
C ARG A 144 15.21 -0.32 6.03
N LEU A 145 14.99 -1.19 7.03
CA LEU A 145 14.77 -2.61 6.78
C LEU A 145 13.52 -2.85 5.93
N TYR A 146 12.46 -2.11 6.19
CA TYR A 146 11.25 -2.17 5.40
C TYR A 146 11.51 -1.78 3.93
N VAL A 147 12.20 -0.66 3.72
CA VAL A 147 12.52 -0.18 2.36
C VAL A 147 13.42 -1.16 1.63
N ILE A 148 14.46 -1.70 2.28
CA ILE A 148 15.33 -2.73 1.71
C ILE A 148 14.50 -3.97 1.33
N SER A 149 13.60 -4.44 2.19
CA SER A 149 12.76 -5.60 1.88
C SER A 149 11.83 -5.33 0.70
N LYS A 150 11.27 -4.11 0.57
CA LYS A 150 10.47 -3.71 -0.59
C LYS A 150 11.29 -3.67 -1.88
N MET A 151 12.51 -3.18 -1.83
CA MET A 151 13.44 -3.21 -2.99
C MET A 151 13.74 -4.65 -3.43
N LEU A 152 13.95 -5.56 -2.47
CA LEU A 152 14.18 -6.97 -2.76
C LEU A 152 12.94 -7.64 -3.34
N GLN A 153 11.73 -7.36 -2.83
CA GLN A 153 10.47 -7.81 -3.45
C GLN A 153 10.35 -7.34 -4.90
N GLU A 154 10.57 -6.04 -5.15
CA GLU A 154 10.51 -5.49 -6.50
C GLU A 154 11.57 -6.12 -7.42
N GLY A 155 12.81 -6.29 -6.93
CA GLY A 155 13.88 -6.95 -7.67
C GLY A 155 13.55 -8.39 -8.04
N THR A 156 12.95 -9.15 -7.09
CA THR A 156 12.50 -10.52 -7.33
C THR A 156 11.41 -10.57 -8.42
N VAL A 157 10.38 -9.76 -8.31
CA VAL A 157 9.29 -9.72 -9.30
C VAL A 157 9.81 -9.34 -10.69
N ARG A 158 10.72 -8.37 -10.79
CA ARG A 158 11.35 -7.96 -12.07
C ARG A 158 12.23 -9.07 -12.67
N PHE A 159 12.89 -9.86 -11.83
CA PHE A 159 13.63 -11.02 -12.33
C PHE A 159 12.67 -12.01 -13.01
N TYR A 160 11.54 -12.35 -12.37
CA TYR A 160 10.56 -13.24 -12.98
C TYR A 160 9.92 -12.67 -14.25
N ASP A 161 9.64 -11.38 -14.27
CA ASP A 161 9.19 -10.67 -15.47
C ASP A 161 10.16 -10.83 -16.65
N SER A 162 11.46 -10.84 -16.37
CA SER A 162 12.49 -10.98 -17.42
C SER A 162 12.66 -12.39 -17.98
N ILE A 163 12.20 -13.43 -17.26
CA ILE A 163 12.37 -14.84 -17.65
C ILE A 163 11.07 -15.56 -18.00
N VAL A 164 9.91 -14.92 -17.78
CA VAL A 164 8.56 -15.47 -18.03
C VAL A 164 7.79 -14.51 -18.92
N SER A 165 7.89 -14.67 -20.23
CA SER A 165 7.32 -13.73 -21.21
C SER A 165 5.80 -13.84 -21.41
N GLU A 166 5.22 -15.00 -21.10
CA GLU A 166 3.81 -15.31 -21.30
C GLU A 166 2.89 -14.83 -20.17
N LYS A 167 3.46 -14.30 -19.08
CA LYS A 167 2.72 -13.83 -17.91
C LYS A 167 3.08 -12.41 -17.58
N THR A 168 2.14 -11.70 -16.98
CA THR A 168 2.33 -10.31 -16.54
C THR A 168 2.83 -10.26 -15.10
N TYR A 169 4.05 -9.77 -14.88
CA TYR A 169 4.58 -9.49 -13.54
C TYR A 169 4.65 -7.99 -13.32
N THR A 170 3.88 -7.48 -12.37
CA THR A 170 3.68 -6.03 -12.18
C THR A 170 3.96 -5.58 -10.78
N ILE A 171 4.48 -4.38 -10.68
CA ILE A 171 4.73 -3.68 -9.41
C ILE A 171 3.92 -2.39 -9.41
N ILE A 172 3.02 -2.23 -8.44
CA ILE A 172 2.33 -0.97 -8.21
C ILE A 172 2.85 -0.38 -6.89
N ARG A 173 3.67 0.66 -6.97
CA ARG A 173 4.24 1.38 -5.83
C ARG A 173 3.19 2.28 -5.23
N LEU A 174 2.70 1.90 -4.06
CA LEU A 174 1.62 2.59 -3.36
C LEU A 174 2.13 3.77 -2.54
N GLY A 175 1.36 4.85 -2.50
CA GLY A 175 1.44 5.85 -1.44
C GLY A 175 1.04 5.27 -0.08
N THR A 176 1.20 6.05 0.98
CA THR A 176 0.66 5.70 2.30
C THR A 176 -0.86 5.67 2.22
N VAL A 177 -1.44 4.47 2.42
CA VAL A 177 -2.87 4.27 2.14
C VAL A 177 -3.73 4.83 3.26
N LEU A 178 -4.67 5.72 2.89
CA LEU A 178 -5.71 6.26 3.75
C LEU A 178 -7.02 5.51 3.53
N GLY A 179 -7.72 5.19 4.60
CA GLY A 179 -9.02 4.54 4.56
C GLY A 179 -9.56 4.32 5.96
N GLU A 180 -10.84 3.97 6.08
CA GLU A 180 -11.49 3.85 7.38
C GLU A 180 -10.82 2.81 8.29
N ASN A 181 -10.43 1.67 7.72
CA ASN A 181 -9.80 0.54 8.44
C ASN A 181 -8.27 0.56 8.38
N MET A 182 -7.66 1.72 8.12
CA MET A 182 -6.20 1.84 8.14
C MET A 182 -5.61 1.48 9.51
N PRO A 183 -4.38 0.97 9.58
CA PRO A 183 -3.77 0.50 10.82
C PRO A 183 -3.81 1.56 11.93
N GLU A 184 -4.13 1.14 13.15
CA GLU A 184 -4.36 2.01 14.29
C GLU A 184 -3.18 2.93 14.63
N LYS A 185 -1.95 2.45 14.42
CA LYS A 185 -0.72 3.18 14.75
C LYS A 185 -0.25 4.15 13.65
N THR A 186 -1.01 4.33 12.58
CA THR A 186 -0.69 5.35 11.57
C THR A 186 -1.00 6.76 12.07
N ALA A 187 -0.23 7.76 11.62
CA ALA A 187 -0.44 9.15 12.03
C ALA A 187 -1.89 9.61 11.76
N ALA A 188 -2.42 9.33 10.56
CA ALA A 188 -3.78 9.69 10.19
C ALA A 188 -4.82 9.08 11.13
N ASN A 189 -4.71 7.76 11.44
CA ASN A 189 -5.67 7.10 12.32
C ASN A 189 -5.60 7.63 13.76
N LEU A 190 -4.39 7.81 14.28
CA LEU A 190 -4.19 8.38 15.62
C LEU A 190 -4.76 9.80 15.71
N PHE A 191 -4.51 10.65 14.71
CA PHE A 191 -4.99 12.02 14.68
C PHE A 191 -6.52 12.08 14.63
N ILE A 192 -7.14 11.29 13.76
CA ILE A 192 -8.62 11.22 13.65
C ILE A 192 -9.23 10.69 14.95
N THR A 193 -8.70 9.57 15.46
CA THR A 193 -9.25 8.92 16.66
C THR A 193 -9.12 9.81 17.90
N ASN A 194 -7.98 10.46 18.10
CA ASN A 194 -7.78 11.37 19.22
C ASN A 194 -8.66 12.63 19.04
N GLY A 195 -8.65 13.22 17.86
CA GLY A 195 -9.41 14.44 17.60
C GLY A 195 -10.92 14.24 17.81
N LEU A 196 -11.51 13.15 17.31
CA LEU A 196 -12.93 12.82 17.54
C LEU A 196 -13.29 12.60 19.01
N ARG A 197 -12.31 12.18 19.82
CA ARG A 197 -12.46 12.06 21.28
C ARG A 197 -12.19 13.37 22.05
N GLY A 198 -12.05 14.50 21.36
CA GLY A 198 -11.71 15.79 21.95
C GLY A 198 -10.30 15.88 22.50
N ARG A 199 -9.42 14.91 22.18
CA ARG A 199 -8.01 14.90 22.60
C ARG A 199 -7.15 15.67 21.60
N PRO A 200 -5.98 16.19 22.03
CA PRO A 200 -5.06 16.86 21.11
C PRO A 200 -4.58 15.93 19.96
N VAL A 201 -4.40 16.52 18.80
CA VAL A 201 -3.70 15.92 17.65
C VAL A 201 -2.22 16.26 17.81
N THR A 202 -1.36 15.25 17.87
CA THR A 202 0.02 15.39 18.36
C THR A 202 1.08 15.02 17.32
N PRO A 203 1.38 15.88 16.33
CA PRO A 203 2.51 15.68 15.43
C PRO A 203 3.85 15.83 16.21
N TYR A 204 4.83 14.99 15.85
CA TYR A 204 6.16 15.06 16.48
C TYR A 204 7.03 16.11 15.80
N LYS A 205 7.68 17.00 16.57
CA LYS A 205 8.54 18.08 16.10
C LYS A 205 9.61 17.63 15.10
N HIS A 206 10.27 16.51 15.36
CA HIS A 206 11.37 16.00 14.52
C HIS A 206 10.92 15.50 13.14
N THR A 207 9.62 15.21 12.94
CA THR A 207 9.07 14.68 11.68
C THR A 207 7.85 15.43 11.16
N MET A 208 7.43 16.53 11.81
CA MET A 208 6.20 17.24 11.41
C MET A 208 6.23 17.78 9.97
N HIS A 209 7.41 18.07 9.45
CA HIS A 209 7.60 18.56 8.08
C HIS A 209 7.94 17.45 7.07
N ARG A 210 7.85 16.17 7.46
CA ARG A 210 8.06 15.06 6.50
C ARG A 210 7.05 15.16 5.38
N PRO A 211 7.50 15.20 4.10
CA PRO A 211 6.61 15.10 2.96
C PRO A 211 6.11 13.66 2.83
N MET A 212 4.81 13.51 2.64
CA MET A 212 4.15 12.21 2.51
C MET A 212 3.33 12.16 1.23
N LEU A 213 3.48 11.07 0.50
CA LEU A 213 2.62 10.73 -0.62
C LEU A 213 1.52 9.77 -0.16
N TYR A 214 0.28 10.18 -0.31
CA TYR A 214 -0.90 9.42 0.13
C TYR A 214 -1.69 8.85 -1.03
N LEU A 215 -2.43 7.78 -0.75
CA LEU A 215 -3.37 7.16 -1.66
C LEU A 215 -4.67 6.83 -0.91
N TYR A 216 -5.83 7.14 -1.50
CA TYR A 216 -7.09 6.72 -0.94
C TYR A 216 -7.41 5.27 -1.31
N ILE A 217 -7.96 4.50 -0.36
CA ILE A 217 -8.18 3.05 -0.53
C ILE A 217 -9.15 2.74 -1.69
N ASP A 218 -10.17 3.56 -1.90
CA ASP A 218 -11.13 3.32 -2.99
C ASP A 218 -10.49 3.53 -4.36
N ASP A 219 -9.57 4.51 -4.50
CA ASP A 219 -8.79 4.69 -5.74
C ASP A 219 -7.85 3.51 -5.97
N LEU A 220 -7.21 2.99 -4.91
CA LEU A 220 -6.39 1.78 -4.99
C LEU A 220 -7.23 0.61 -5.51
N CYS A 221 -8.37 0.34 -4.89
CA CYS A 221 -9.23 -0.78 -5.27
C CYS A 221 -9.71 -0.66 -6.72
N ARG A 222 -10.11 0.55 -7.15
CA ARG A 222 -10.51 0.82 -8.53
C ARG A 222 -9.40 0.52 -9.52
N VAL A 223 -8.19 1.06 -9.29
CA VAL A 223 -7.04 0.87 -10.20
C VAL A 223 -6.64 -0.60 -10.30
N PHE A 224 -6.59 -1.31 -9.16
CA PHE A 224 -6.29 -2.74 -9.17
C PHE A 224 -7.37 -3.53 -9.91
N GLY A 225 -8.64 -3.20 -9.73
CA GLY A 225 -9.74 -3.83 -10.45
C GLY A 225 -9.63 -3.65 -11.95
N GLU A 226 -9.37 -2.43 -12.43
CA GLU A 226 -9.17 -2.13 -13.86
C GLU A 226 -7.95 -2.86 -14.44
N TYR A 227 -6.87 -3.01 -13.67
CA TYR A 227 -5.68 -3.74 -14.10
C TYR A 227 -5.92 -5.25 -14.22
N ILE A 228 -6.60 -5.82 -13.23
CA ILE A 228 -7.02 -7.23 -13.24
C ILE A 228 -7.94 -7.51 -14.43
N ASP A 229 -8.89 -6.62 -14.73
CA ASP A 229 -9.76 -6.74 -15.92
C ASP A 229 -8.96 -6.81 -17.22
N GLN A 230 -7.89 -6.03 -17.35
CA GLN A 230 -7.02 -6.06 -18.54
C GLN A 230 -6.24 -7.36 -18.66
N ILE A 231 -5.72 -7.89 -17.54
CA ILE A 231 -5.03 -9.19 -17.53
C ILE A 231 -5.99 -10.32 -17.90
N ILE A 232 -7.13 -10.41 -17.21
CA ILE A 232 -8.10 -11.51 -17.41
C ILE A 232 -8.72 -11.47 -18.82
N SER A 233 -8.95 -10.28 -19.38
CA SER A 233 -9.47 -10.14 -20.75
C SER A 233 -8.44 -10.37 -21.86
N GLY A 234 -7.17 -10.65 -21.51
CA GLY A 234 -6.09 -10.86 -22.48
C GLY A 234 -5.65 -9.59 -23.21
N LYS A 235 -6.08 -8.40 -22.77
CA LYS A 235 -5.60 -7.12 -23.30
C LYS A 235 -4.16 -6.83 -22.92
N LEU A 236 -3.71 -7.47 -21.85
CA LEU A 236 -2.36 -7.35 -21.31
C LEU A 236 -1.76 -8.74 -21.17
N VAL A 237 -0.73 -9.03 -21.97
CA VAL A 237 0.05 -10.27 -21.94
C VAL A 237 1.52 -9.90 -21.84
N GLY A 238 2.19 -10.42 -20.83
CA GLY A 238 3.57 -10.02 -20.51
C GLY A 238 3.66 -8.62 -19.89
N SER A 239 4.87 -8.16 -19.62
CA SER A 239 5.09 -6.77 -19.17
C SER A 239 4.94 -5.78 -20.30
N ASP A 240 4.44 -4.60 -19.99
CA ASP A 240 4.49 -3.49 -20.93
C ASP A 240 5.96 -3.11 -21.26
N SER A 241 6.16 -2.37 -22.35
CA SER A 241 7.49 -1.89 -22.80
C SER A 241 8.31 -1.11 -21.74
N ASN A 242 7.73 -0.86 -20.58
CA ASN A 242 8.29 -0.13 -19.43
C ASN A 242 8.50 -1.01 -18.19
N GLY A 243 8.49 -2.33 -18.32
CA GLY A 243 8.78 -3.28 -17.22
C GLY A 243 7.73 -3.33 -16.12
N GLY A 244 6.44 -3.07 -16.43
CA GLY A 244 5.34 -3.33 -15.50
C GLY A 244 5.38 -2.55 -14.16
N ILE A 245 6.06 -1.40 -14.08
CA ILE A 245 6.15 -0.60 -12.84
C ILE A 245 5.28 0.64 -12.94
N TYR A 246 4.43 0.84 -11.93
CA TYR A 246 3.51 1.97 -11.82
C TYR A 246 3.63 2.64 -10.45
N ASN A 247 3.57 3.97 -10.41
CA ASN A 247 3.47 4.76 -9.19
C ASN A 247 2.00 5.12 -8.95
N LEU A 248 1.43 4.72 -7.82
CA LEU A 248 0.03 4.98 -7.48
C LEU A 248 -0.07 5.73 -6.15
N PHE A 249 -0.15 7.05 -6.22
CA PHE A 249 -0.34 7.96 -5.11
C PHE A 249 -0.78 9.33 -5.61
N TYR A 250 -1.39 10.12 -4.73
CA TYR A 250 -1.70 11.51 -5.07
C TYR A 250 -0.38 12.29 -5.25
N PRO A 251 -0.17 12.99 -6.39
CA PRO A 251 1.16 13.50 -6.76
C PRO A 251 1.63 14.71 -5.94
N LYS A 252 0.72 15.39 -5.24
CA LYS A 252 1.09 16.53 -4.39
C LYS A 252 1.31 16.05 -2.94
N PRO A 253 2.55 16.10 -2.42
CA PRO A 253 2.83 15.69 -1.05
C PRO A 253 2.19 16.65 -0.05
N ILE A 254 1.80 16.12 1.11
CA ILE A 254 1.46 16.90 2.29
C ILE A 254 2.37 16.51 3.46
N THR A 255 2.64 17.44 4.36
CA THR A 255 3.43 17.15 5.56
C THR A 255 2.57 16.50 6.65
N ILE A 256 3.22 15.93 7.66
CA ILE A 256 2.49 15.39 8.85
C ILE A 256 1.76 16.52 9.59
N LEU A 257 2.31 17.75 9.59
CA LEU A 257 1.64 18.90 10.18
C LEU A 257 0.38 19.29 9.39
N GLU A 258 0.48 19.38 8.06
CA GLU A 258 -0.68 19.65 7.19
C GLU A 258 -1.75 18.55 7.29
N LEU A 259 -1.34 17.29 7.49
CA LEU A 259 -2.27 16.22 7.80
C LEU A 259 -3.03 16.48 9.11
N ALA A 260 -2.32 16.91 10.17
CA ALA A 260 -2.94 17.25 11.46
C ALA A 260 -3.92 18.42 11.32
N GLU A 261 -3.57 19.45 10.56
CA GLU A 261 -4.44 20.59 10.26
C GLU A 261 -5.69 20.15 9.49
N THR A 262 -5.51 19.30 8.48
CA THR A 262 -6.62 18.74 7.69
C THR A 262 -7.58 17.93 8.56
N VAL A 263 -7.05 17.09 9.46
CA VAL A 263 -7.87 16.32 10.41
C VAL A 263 -8.66 17.22 11.35
N LYS A 264 -8.01 18.26 11.94
CA LYS A 264 -8.67 19.23 12.77
C LYS A 264 -9.83 19.92 12.04
N GLU A 265 -9.59 20.36 10.81
CA GLU A 265 -10.62 21.01 9.98
C GLU A 265 -11.77 20.07 9.66
N ALA A 266 -11.48 18.83 9.25
CA ALA A 266 -12.49 17.84 8.93
C ALA A 266 -13.39 17.53 10.13
N ILE A 267 -12.80 17.34 11.31
CA ILE A 267 -13.55 17.09 12.56
C ILE A 267 -14.41 18.30 12.91
N SER A 268 -13.85 19.51 12.89
CA SER A 268 -14.60 20.72 13.18
C SER A 268 -15.81 20.87 12.27
N LYS A 269 -15.63 20.63 10.95
CA LYS A 269 -16.70 20.73 9.98
C LYS A 269 -17.80 19.67 10.19
N HIS A 270 -17.43 18.39 10.29
CA HIS A 270 -18.41 17.30 10.44
C HIS A 270 -19.14 17.33 11.79
N THR A 271 -18.52 17.88 12.83
CA THR A 271 -19.16 18.06 14.14
C THR A 271 -19.85 19.43 14.30
N GLN A 272 -19.93 20.23 13.23
CA GLN A 272 -20.51 21.57 13.25
C GLN A 272 -19.90 22.47 14.35
N GLY A 273 -18.58 22.35 14.56
CA GLY A 273 -17.84 23.11 15.57
C GLY A 273 -17.97 22.62 17.01
N LYS A 274 -18.72 21.52 17.27
CA LYS A 274 -18.84 20.95 18.62
C LYS A 274 -17.51 20.38 19.12
N ILE A 275 -16.68 19.87 18.21
CA ILE A 275 -15.33 19.36 18.51
C ILE A 275 -14.34 20.11 17.62
N VAL A 276 -13.39 20.84 18.25
CA VAL A 276 -12.29 21.52 17.57
C VAL A 276 -10.99 21.07 18.23
N PRO A 277 -10.36 20.01 17.72
CA PRO A 277 -9.15 19.46 18.35
C PRO A 277 -8.01 20.49 18.37
N LYS A 278 -7.25 20.55 19.47
CA LYS A 278 -6.02 21.30 19.50
C LYS A 278 -4.90 20.53 18.79
N ILE A 279 -4.02 21.23 18.10
CA ILE A 279 -2.78 20.65 17.58
C ILE A 279 -1.68 20.99 18.60
N GLU A 280 -1.04 19.98 19.14
CA GLU A 280 0.06 20.11 20.10
C GLU A 280 1.31 19.43 19.54
N ILE A 281 2.33 20.21 19.22
CA ILE A 281 3.60 19.68 18.71
C ILE A 281 4.36 19.04 19.85
N VAL A 282 4.61 17.74 19.77
CA VAL A 282 5.34 16.98 20.79
C VAL A 282 6.83 16.95 20.47
N ASP A 283 7.65 17.48 21.36
CA ASP A 283 9.11 17.36 21.29
C ASP A 283 9.56 16.07 22.00
N LYS A 284 10.23 15.19 21.25
CA LYS A 284 10.83 13.96 21.75
C LYS A 284 12.32 14.10 22.03
N ASN A 285 12.84 15.33 22.02
CA ASN A 285 14.27 15.63 22.11
C ASN A 285 15.10 14.87 21.04
N LEU A 286 14.53 14.69 19.85
CA LEU A 286 15.21 14.10 18.70
C LEU A 286 15.58 15.19 17.69
N PRO A 287 16.70 15.04 16.95
CA PRO A 287 17.08 15.96 15.89
C PRO A 287 15.95 16.11 14.85
N VAL A 288 15.72 17.34 14.41
CA VAL A 288 14.76 17.63 13.34
C VAL A 288 15.28 16.98 12.04
N LEU A 289 14.46 16.14 11.41
CA LEU A 289 14.85 15.36 10.23
C LEU A 289 14.44 16.02 8.91
N PHE A 290 13.43 16.87 8.94
CA PHE A 290 12.85 17.49 7.75
C PHE A 290 12.63 18.98 7.97
N SER A 291 13.08 19.81 7.03
CA SER A 291 12.77 21.24 7.02
C SER A 291 11.39 21.51 6.38
N PRO A 292 10.78 22.68 6.62
CA PRO A 292 9.52 23.05 5.95
C PRO A 292 9.63 23.05 4.41
N GLU A 293 10.81 23.31 3.87
CA GLU A 293 11.08 23.40 2.43
C GLU A 293 11.20 22.03 1.77
N GLU A 294 11.47 20.96 2.53
CA GLU A 294 11.68 19.61 2.00
C GLU A 294 10.51 19.13 1.12
N LYS A 295 9.29 19.49 1.49
CA LYS A 295 8.08 19.17 0.71
C LYS A 295 8.14 19.71 -0.72
N HIS A 296 8.74 20.87 -0.94
CA HIS A 296 8.81 21.52 -2.25
C HIS A 296 9.85 20.90 -3.17
N THR A 297 10.75 20.06 -2.63
CA THR A 297 11.72 19.30 -3.42
C THR A 297 11.13 18.01 -4.00
N LEU A 298 10.01 17.53 -3.46
CA LEU A 298 9.35 16.31 -3.93
C LEU A 298 8.41 16.63 -5.09
N ASN A 299 8.93 16.56 -6.31
CA ASN A 299 8.17 16.65 -7.55
C ASN A 299 7.80 15.25 -8.05
N ALA A 300 6.63 14.75 -7.67
CA ALA A 300 6.20 13.40 -8.01
C ALA A 300 5.40 13.38 -9.32
N ASP A 301 5.74 12.42 -10.20
CA ASP A 301 5.01 12.17 -11.45
C ASP A 301 4.38 10.78 -11.47
N ILE A 302 3.07 10.76 -11.71
CA ILE A 302 2.27 9.54 -11.91
C ILE A 302 1.63 9.49 -13.29
N GLY A 303 2.11 10.31 -14.22
CA GLY A 303 1.54 10.44 -15.57
C GLY A 303 1.45 9.11 -16.30
N LYS A 304 2.48 8.26 -16.19
CA LYS A 304 2.45 6.90 -16.75
C LYS A 304 1.24 6.11 -16.23
N THR A 305 1.00 6.12 -14.93
CA THR A 305 -0.11 5.41 -14.28
C THR A 305 -1.46 5.96 -14.75
N LEU A 306 -1.64 7.28 -14.72
CA LEU A 306 -2.89 7.92 -15.15
C LEU A 306 -3.21 7.61 -16.61
N ASN A 307 -2.23 7.70 -17.49
CA ASN A 307 -2.39 7.45 -18.92
C ASN A 307 -2.70 5.98 -19.20
N PHE A 308 -1.95 5.06 -18.58
CA PHE A 308 -2.11 3.63 -18.79
C PHE A 308 -3.50 3.14 -18.35
N PHE A 309 -3.97 3.58 -17.16
CA PHE A 309 -5.27 3.19 -16.62
C PHE A 309 -6.43 4.08 -17.08
N GLY A 310 -6.20 5.09 -17.89
CA GLY A 310 -7.23 6.04 -18.32
C GLY A 310 -7.87 6.82 -17.16
N ILE A 311 -7.13 7.04 -16.07
CA ILE A 311 -7.62 7.66 -14.84
C ILE A 311 -7.54 9.18 -14.96
N LYS A 312 -8.67 9.87 -14.77
CA LYS A 312 -8.73 11.34 -14.81
C LYS A 312 -8.10 12.02 -13.59
N GLY A 313 -8.01 11.31 -12.47
CA GLY A 313 -7.41 11.81 -11.23
C GLY A 313 -7.63 10.87 -10.05
N LEU A 314 -6.92 11.17 -8.98
CA LEU A 314 -7.02 10.48 -7.68
C LEU A 314 -7.57 11.45 -6.64
N LYS A 315 -8.30 10.93 -5.66
CA LYS A 315 -8.79 11.70 -4.52
C LYS A 315 -7.62 12.28 -3.73
N SER A 316 -7.64 13.55 -3.45
CA SER A 316 -6.60 14.21 -2.65
C SER A 316 -6.59 13.70 -1.20
N PRO A 317 -5.45 13.80 -0.47
CA PRO A 317 -5.40 13.46 0.94
C PRO A 317 -6.43 14.21 1.79
N ARG A 318 -6.72 15.47 1.43
CA ARG A 318 -7.74 16.29 2.09
C ARG A 318 -9.13 15.68 1.93
N GLU A 319 -9.53 15.38 0.70
CA GLU A 319 -10.84 14.75 0.42
C GLU A 319 -10.97 13.40 1.10
N ALA A 320 -9.88 12.59 1.08
CA ALA A 320 -9.84 11.29 1.74
C ALA A 320 -10.05 11.41 3.26
N ILE A 321 -9.39 12.37 3.93
CA ILE A 321 -9.54 12.61 5.37
C ILE A 321 -10.96 13.08 5.70
N PHE A 322 -11.52 13.97 4.90
CA PHE A 322 -12.91 14.42 5.10
C PHE A 322 -13.90 13.27 4.99
N ASP A 323 -13.76 12.40 3.99
CA ASP A 323 -14.57 11.19 3.83
C ASP A 323 -14.47 10.27 5.06
N ILE A 324 -13.23 9.97 5.52
CA ILE A 324 -13.00 9.07 6.66
C ILE A 324 -13.60 9.65 7.94
N VAL A 325 -13.41 10.95 8.18
CA VAL A 325 -13.97 11.62 9.36
C VAL A 325 -15.48 11.63 9.29
N GLY A 326 -16.09 11.94 8.13
CA GLY A 326 -17.55 11.88 7.94
C GLY A 326 -18.11 10.50 8.30
N LYS A 327 -17.58 9.44 7.68
CA LYS A 327 -17.99 8.06 7.97
C LYS A 327 -17.87 7.66 9.45
N ARG A 328 -16.93 8.26 10.19
CA ARG A 328 -16.74 7.99 11.64
C ARG A 328 -17.62 8.85 12.53
N CYS A 329 -18.11 10.00 12.06
CA CYS A 329 -19.07 10.82 12.78
C CYS A 329 -20.50 10.28 12.67
N ASP A 330 -20.81 9.56 11.57
CA ASP A 330 -22.15 8.99 11.30
C ASP A 330 -22.40 7.66 12.03
N LYS A 331 -21.38 7.11 12.67
CA LYS A 331 -21.44 5.88 13.53
C LYS A 331 -21.63 6.23 15.00
#